data_175e7c16107eeed8e837a48d764bd668
#
_entry.id   175e7c16107eeed8e837a48d764bd668
#
_cell.length_a   1.000
_cell.length_b   1.000
_cell.length_c   1.000
_cell.angle_alpha   90.00
_cell.angle_beta   90.00
_cell.angle_gamma   90.00
#
_symmetry.space_group_name_H-M   'P 1'
#
loop_
_entity.id
_entity.type
_entity.pdbx_description
1 polymer ?
#
loop_
_entity_poly.entity_id
_entity_poly.type
_entity_poly.pdbx_seq_one_letter_code
_entity_poly.pdbx_strand_id
1 'polypeptide(L)'
;MKTNKRILLPFLGLLVCVLGLTACSSDNDENVPTTCIEPPIYQVNEAIWQKLIVGHGWKHVVSYVVENGKITNHNFYDGMIGACPVDLYFTNDSVTTYFYSDALGGRPPKVTKAYTKQLSTDGKRFEVYIKGETQPLLSCEWLNSQQLSFYESPFVHSDGSRQMLFTYMRRMSDKELKRWQSEANIIPSK
;
A
#
# COMPACT_ATOMS: atom_id res chain seq x y z
N MET A 1 36.77 -50.29 15.25
CA MET A 1 36.32 -49.81 13.95
C MET A 1 34.80 -49.69 13.97
N LYS A 2 34.28 -48.50 14.09
CA LYS A 2 32.84 -48.21 13.88
C LYS A 2 32.74 -46.89 13.12
N THR A 3 32.31 -46.99 11.87
CA THR A 3 32.16 -45.94 10.89
C THR A 3 30.91 -45.11 11.19
N ASN A 4 31.11 -43.82 11.48
CA ASN A 4 30.01 -42.87 11.60
C ASN A 4 29.56 -42.41 10.21
N LYS A 5 28.37 -42.85 9.80
CA LYS A 5 27.67 -42.32 8.63
C LYS A 5 27.08 -40.98 9.01
N ARG A 6 27.59 -39.88 8.46
CA ARG A 6 27.00 -38.58 8.47
C ARG A 6 25.81 -38.57 7.48
N ILE A 7 24.60 -38.43 8.01
CA ILE A 7 23.41 -38.22 7.23
C ILE A 7 23.37 -36.74 6.85
N LEU A 8 23.60 -36.45 5.57
CA LEU A 8 23.30 -35.13 4.99
C LEU A 8 21.80 -35.03 4.83
N LEU A 9 21.15 -34.15 5.60
CA LEU A 9 19.76 -33.71 5.34
C LEU A 9 19.81 -32.69 4.20
N PRO A 10 19.05 -32.90 3.11
CA PRO A 10 18.87 -31.86 2.12
C PRO A 10 17.91 -30.83 2.69
N PHE A 11 18.35 -29.58 2.76
CA PHE A 11 17.52 -28.41 2.96
C PHE A 11 16.56 -28.30 1.77
N LEU A 12 15.34 -28.72 1.98
CA LEU A 12 14.25 -28.48 1.04
C LEU A 12 13.76 -27.05 1.29
N GLY A 13 14.29 -26.11 0.49
CA GLY A 13 13.83 -24.73 0.46
C GLY A 13 12.38 -24.69 0.01
N LEU A 14 11.49 -24.36 0.94
CA LEU A 14 10.09 -24.11 0.66
C LEU A 14 9.97 -22.79 -0.12
N LEU A 15 9.97 -22.89 -1.44
CA LEU A 15 9.66 -21.80 -2.36
C LEU A 15 8.17 -21.49 -2.23
N VAL A 16 7.82 -20.51 -1.41
CA VAL A 16 6.46 -19.98 -1.34
C VAL A 16 6.23 -19.14 -2.59
N CYS A 17 5.62 -19.76 -3.61
CA CYS A 17 5.08 -19.04 -4.75
C CYS A 17 3.87 -18.21 -4.26
N VAL A 18 4.07 -16.93 -4.00
CA VAL A 18 3.00 -15.96 -3.89
C VAL A 18 2.40 -15.82 -5.28
N LEU A 19 1.21 -16.38 -5.48
CA LEU A 19 0.44 -16.21 -6.72
C LEU A 19 0.07 -14.74 -6.87
N GLY A 20 0.89 -14.01 -7.61
CA GLY A 20 0.58 -12.65 -8.04
C GLY A 20 -0.65 -12.68 -8.93
N LEU A 21 -1.71 -12.00 -8.53
CA LEU A 21 -2.83 -11.69 -9.37
C LEU A 21 -2.38 -10.71 -10.46
N THR A 22 -1.95 -11.26 -11.59
CA THR A 22 -1.66 -10.50 -12.79
C THR A 22 -2.97 -10.05 -13.40
N ALA A 23 -3.40 -8.82 -13.13
CA ALA A 23 -4.41 -8.15 -13.94
C ALA A 23 -3.74 -7.69 -15.24
N CYS A 24 -3.61 -8.59 -16.21
CA CYS A 24 -3.33 -8.22 -17.59
C CYS A 24 -4.62 -7.66 -18.18
N SER A 25 -4.69 -6.36 -18.43
CA SER A 25 -5.71 -5.80 -19.30
C SER A 25 -5.34 -6.16 -20.74
N SER A 26 -6.16 -6.99 -21.37
CA SER A 26 -6.04 -7.37 -22.76
C SER A 26 -6.55 -6.24 -23.64
N ASP A 27 -5.65 -5.46 -24.22
CA ASP A 27 -5.87 -4.86 -25.52
C ASP A 27 -5.11 -5.71 -26.53
N ASN A 28 -5.84 -6.20 -27.55
CA ASN A 28 -5.35 -7.08 -28.58
C ASN A 28 -4.15 -6.47 -29.30
N ASP A 29 -2.99 -7.11 -29.14
CA ASP A 29 -1.97 -7.16 -30.20
C ASP A 29 -1.03 -8.36 -29.95
N GLU A 30 -0.79 -9.04 -31.05
CA GLU A 30 -0.07 -10.25 -31.37
C GLU A 30 1.09 -10.69 -30.47
N ASN A 31 1.02 -11.95 -30.02
CA ASN A 31 2.09 -12.93 -29.74
C ASN A 31 3.51 -12.37 -29.44
N VAL A 32 3.66 -11.73 -28.29
CA VAL A 32 4.95 -11.64 -27.62
C VAL A 32 4.85 -12.44 -26.33
N PRO A 33 5.75 -13.40 -26.06
CA PRO A 33 5.78 -14.05 -24.75
C PRO A 33 6.17 -12.98 -23.72
N THR A 34 5.17 -12.42 -23.04
CA THR A 34 5.37 -11.45 -21.99
C THR A 34 5.93 -12.20 -20.79
N THR A 35 7.25 -12.31 -20.70
CA THR A 35 7.91 -12.62 -19.45
C THR A 35 7.54 -11.49 -18.50
N CYS A 36 6.61 -11.73 -17.58
CA CYS A 36 6.29 -10.81 -16.50
C CYS A 36 7.54 -10.67 -15.62
N ILE A 37 8.40 -9.73 -15.97
CA ILE A 37 9.53 -9.37 -15.11
C ILE A 37 8.94 -8.60 -13.93
N GLU A 38 8.96 -9.20 -12.76
CA GLU A 38 8.55 -8.50 -11.55
C GLU A 38 9.41 -7.24 -11.37
N PRO A 39 8.78 -6.09 -11.11
CA PRO A 39 9.53 -4.86 -10.91
C PRO A 39 10.46 -5.01 -9.69
N PRO A 40 11.69 -4.47 -9.77
CA PRO A 40 12.65 -4.58 -8.67
C PRO A 40 12.11 -3.91 -7.40
N ILE A 41 12.39 -4.54 -6.26
CA ILE A 41 12.03 -4.06 -4.93
C ILE A 41 13.19 -3.23 -4.37
N TYR A 42 12.88 -2.06 -3.83
CA TYR A 42 13.87 -1.14 -3.26
C TYR A 42 13.58 -0.88 -1.79
N GLN A 43 14.61 -0.81 -0.97
CA GLN A 43 14.50 -0.23 0.36
C GLN A 43 14.18 1.25 0.23
N VAL A 44 13.20 1.73 0.99
CA VAL A 44 12.73 3.11 0.86
C VAL A 44 13.73 4.09 1.45
N ASN A 45 14.04 5.12 0.68
CA ASN A 45 14.75 6.31 1.09
C ASN A 45 14.19 7.53 0.32
N GLU A 46 14.70 8.72 0.60
CA GLU A 46 14.19 9.95 -0.04
C GLU A 46 14.25 9.89 -1.57
N ALA A 47 15.36 9.42 -2.15
CA ALA A 47 15.53 9.36 -3.61
C ALA A 47 14.57 8.35 -4.26
N ILE A 48 14.40 7.19 -3.63
CA ILE A 48 13.47 6.14 -4.10
C ILE A 48 12.03 6.63 -3.95
N TRP A 49 11.68 7.25 -2.82
CA TRP A 49 10.37 7.86 -2.61
C TRP A 49 10.04 8.87 -3.70
N GLN A 50 10.96 9.82 -3.93
CA GLN A 50 10.81 10.84 -4.97
C GLN A 50 10.60 10.25 -6.35
N LYS A 51 11.36 9.22 -6.69
CA LYS A 51 11.32 8.58 -8.01
C LYS A 51 10.07 7.74 -8.24
N LEU A 52 9.62 6.99 -7.22
CA LEU A 52 8.62 5.95 -7.41
C LEU A 52 7.23 6.35 -6.87
N ILE A 53 7.15 7.25 -5.89
CA ILE A 53 5.88 7.59 -5.23
C ILE A 53 5.35 8.95 -5.65
N VAL A 54 6.21 9.97 -5.69
CA VAL A 54 5.79 11.33 -6.01
C VAL A 54 5.32 11.43 -7.47
N GLY A 55 4.20 12.13 -7.68
CA GLY A 55 3.57 12.31 -9.00
C GLY A 55 2.72 11.13 -9.46
N HIS A 56 2.57 10.08 -8.62
CA HIS A 56 1.77 8.91 -8.95
C HIS A 56 0.56 8.76 -8.02
N GLY A 57 -0.53 8.25 -8.60
CA GLY A 57 -1.73 7.87 -7.85
C GLY A 57 -1.62 6.42 -7.36
N TRP A 58 -2.10 6.18 -6.15
CA TRP A 58 -2.07 4.89 -5.49
C TRP A 58 -3.48 4.49 -5.10
N LYS A 59 -3.94 3.36 -5.65
CA LYS A 59 -5.27 2.84 -5.41
C LYS A 59 -5.20 1.75 -4.35
N HIS A 60 -6.05 1.85 -3.34
CA HIS A 60 -6.19 0.82 -2.31
C HIS A 60 -6.55 -0.53 -2.94
N VAL A 61 -5.93 -1.59 -2.45
CA VAL A 61 -6.21 -2.97 -2.83
C VAL A 61 -6.76 -3.74 -1.64
N VAL A 62 -6.00 -3.78 -0.54
CA VAL A 62 -6.37 -4.53 0.66
C VAL A 62 -5.60 -3.99 1.88
N SER A 63 -6.23 -4.04 3.06
CA SER A 63 -5.59 -3.80 4.34
C SER A 63 -5.75 -5.02 5.22
N TYR A 64 -4.64 -5.63 5.61
CA TYR A 64 -4.61 -6.78 6.51
C TYR A 64 -4.42 -6.34 7.95
N VAL A 65 -5.08 -7.05 8.85
CA VAL A 65 -4.88 -6.90 10.29
C VAL A 65 -3.49 -7.40 10.66
N VAL A 66 -2.80 -6.66 11.55
CA VAL A 66 -1.52 -7.09 12.12
C VAL A 66 -1.74 -7.51 13.56
N GLU A 67 -1.44 -8.77 13.88
CA GLU A 67 -1.56 -9.35 15.21
C GLU A 67 -0.20 -9.87 15.68
N ASN A 68 0.20 -9.48 16.90
CA ASN A 68 1.49 -9.87 17.47
C ASN A 68 2.69 -9.60 16.54
N GLY A 69 2.64 -8.49 15.79
CA GLY A 69 3.68 -8.10 14.83
C GLY A 69 3.69 -8.91 13.52
N LYS A 70 2.69 -9.76 13.28
CA LYS A 70 2.55 -10.56 12.06
C LYS A 70 1.34 -10.10 11.26
N ILE A 71 1.52 -9.96 9.94
CA ILE A 71 0.42 -9.71 9.02
C ILE A 71 -0.42 -10.99 8.94
N THR A 72 -1.72 -10.84 9.19
CA THR A 72 -2.69 -11.96 9.10
C THR A 72 -3.29 -12.03 7.69
N ASN A 73 -4.11 -13.06 7.43
CA ASN A 73 -4.91 -13.15 6.21
C ASN A 73 -6.28 -12.47 6.35
N HIS A 74 -6.53 -11.79 7.48
CA HIS A 74 -7.78 -11.10 7.74
C HIS A 74 -7.75 -9.73 7.08
N ASN A 75 -8.55 -9.54 6.02
CA ASN A 75 -8.78 -8.24 5.43
C ASN A 75 -9.65 -7.40 6.38
N PHE A 76 -9.12 -6.26 6.79
CA PHE A 76 -9.77 -5.38 7.76
C PHE A 76 -11.16 -4.91 7.32
N TYR A 77 -11.35 -4.71 6.02
CA TYR A 77 -12.61 -4.19 5.47
C TYR A 77 -13.64 -5.28 5.13
N ASP A 78 -13.30 -6.57 5.29
CA ASP A 78 -14.24 -7.66 5.04
C ASP A 78 -15.43 -7.60 6.00
N GLY A 79 -16.64 -7.56 5.44
CA GLY A 79 -17.89 -7.49 6.19
C GLY A 79 -18.20 -6.12 6.80
N MET A 80 -17.36 -5.11 6.61
CA MET A 80 -17.66 -3.75 7.07
C MET A 80 -18.58 -3.02 6.09
N ILE A 81 -19.78 -2.68 6.55
CA ILE A 81 -20.69 -1.81 5.81
C ILE A 81 -20.19 -0.37 5.96
N GLY A 82 -19.97 0.31 4.82
CA GLY A 82 -19.49 1.70 4.81
C GLY A 82 -17.99 1.87 5.02
N ALA A 83 -17.21 0.79 4.89
CA ALA A 83 -15.76 0.87 4.86
C ALA A 83 -15.29 1.84 3.77
N CYS A 84 -14.35 2.72 4.14
CA CYS A 84 -13.82 3.74 3.25
C CYS A 84 -12.34 3.51 2.98
N PRO A 85 -11.97 2.60 2.07
CA PRO A 85 -10.58 2.52 1.64
C PRO A 85 -10.15 3.85 1.03
N VAL A 86 -8.88 4.20 1.24
CA VAL A 86 -8.33 5.51 0.89
C VAL A 86 -7.38 5.36 -0.28
N ASP A 87 -7.66 6.09 -1.37
CA ASP A 87 -6.69 6.29 -2.45
C ASP A 87 -5.79 7.48 -2.11
N LEU A 88 -4.52 7.44 -2.56
CA LEU A 88 -3.51 8.44 -2.25
C LEU A 88 -2.87 9.01 -3.52
N TYR A 89 -2.57 10.30 -3.47
CA TYR A 89 -1.74 10.96 -4.48
C TYR A 89 -0.73 11.88 -3.79
N PHE A 90 0.57 11.67 -4.06
CA PHE A 90 1.65 12.43 -3.46
C PHE A 90 2.23 13.44 -4.44
N THR A 91 2.42 14.67 -3.99
CA THR A 91 3.32 15.66 -4.60
C THR A 91 4.63 15.70 -3.80
N ASN A 92 5.49 16.69 -4.02
CA ASN A 92 6.73 16.85 -3.24
C ASN A 92 6.48 17.18 -1.77
N ASP A 93 5.38 17.86 -1.47
CA ASP A 93 5.09 18.50 -0.17
C ASP A 93 3.67 18.23 0.35
N SER A 94 2.82 17.61 -0.46
CA SER A 94 1.44 17.34 -0.07
C SER A 94 0.97 15.95 -0.49
N VAL A 95 0.05 15.41 0.30
CA VAL A 95 -0.70 14.18 -0.02
C VAL A 95 -2.17 14.51 -0.13
N THR A 96 -2.78 14.05 -1.21
CA THR A 96 -4.24 14.08 -1.39
C THR A 96 -4.80 12.71 -1.08
N THR A 97 -5.74 12.67 -0.15
CA THR A 97 -6.48 11.46 0.23
C THR A 97 -7.89 11.52 -0.35
N TYR A 98 -8.37 10.39 -0.81
CA TYR A 98 -9.73 10.25 -1.32
C TYR A 98 -10.39 9.02 -0.72
N PHE A 99 -11.42 9.23 0.08
CA PHE A 99 -12.18 8.17 0.71
C PHE A 99 -13.27 7.67 -0.24
N TYR A 100 -13.33 6.37 -0.43
CA TYR A 100 -14.35 5.73 -1.23
C TYR A 100 -15.41 5.16 -0.30
N SER A 101 -16.62 5.73 -0.31
CA SER A 101 -17.73 5.19 0.47
C SER A 101 -19.03 5.27 -0.33
N ASP A 102 -19.54 4.12 -0.73
CA ASP A 102 -20.86 4.02 -1.34
C ASP A 102 -21.98 4.23 -0.31
N ALA A 103 -21.69 4.00 0.97
CA ALA A 103 -22.68 4.10 2.05
C ALA A 103 -23.10 5.54 2.39
N LEU A 104 -22.30 6.52 2.02
CA LEU A 104 -22.58 7.94 2.31
C LEU A 104 -23.41 8.64 1.23
N GLY A 105 -23.87 7.91 0.21
CA GLY A 105 -24.72 8.47 -0.86
C GLY A 105 -24.07 9.58 -1.69
N GLY A 106 -22.79 9.82 -1.48
CA GLY A 106 -22.01 10.83 -2.17
C GLY A 106 -20.52 10.56 -2.03
N ARG A 107 -19.73 11.05 -2.99
CA ARG A 107 -18.28 10.95 -2.93
C ARG A 107 -17.76 11.98 -1.92
N PRO A 108 -17.05 11.56 -0.84
CA PRO A 108 -16.46 12.52 0.07
C PRO A 108 -15.43 13.38 -0.66
N PRO A 109 -15.22 14.62 -0.21
CA PRO A 109 -14.26 15.51 -0.83
C PRO A 109 -12.85 14.94 -0.73
N LYS A 110 -12.04 15.17 -1.76
CA LYS A 110 -10.60 14.97 -1.69
C LYS A 110 -10.02 15.92 -0.64
N VAL A 111 -9.16 15.42 0.21
CA VAL A 111 -8.50 16.23 1.24
C VAL A 111 -7.01 16.26 0.93
N THR A 112 -6.47 17.46 0.74
CA THR A 112 -5.03 17.67 0.52
C THR A 112 -4.41 18.27 1.77
N LYS A 113 -3.36 17.63 2.27
CA LYS A 113 -2.61 18.08 3.45
C LYS A 113 -1.12 18.08 3.16
N ALA A 114 -0.42 19.04 3.72
CA ALA A 114 1.05 19.02 3.71
C ALA A 114 1.59 17.85 4.54
N TYR A 115 2.72 17.27 4.10
CA TYR A 115 3.37 16.20 4.83
C TYR A 115 4.87 16.44 5.02
N THR A 116 5.45 15.71 5.95
CA THR A 116 6.90 15.59 6.19
C THR A 116 7.31 14.13 6.11
N LYS A 117 8.59 13.91 5.89
CA LYS A 117 9.17 12.57 5.73
C LYS A 117 10.40 12.43 6.62
N GLN A 118 10.58 11.24 7.20
CA GLN A 118 11.79 10.92 7.97
C GLN A 118 12.05 9.41 7.98
N LEU A 119 13.28 9.03 8.31
CA LEU A 119 13.55 7.64 8.68
C LEU A 119 13.08 7.40 10.11
N SER A 120 12.54 6.20 10.36
CA SER A 120 12.25 5.74 11.72
C SER A 120 13.51 5.75 12.59
N THR A 121 13.34 5.77 13.90
CA THR A 121 14.45 5.81 14.87
C THR A 121 15.44 4.66 14.69
N ASP A 122 14.95 3.49 14.26
CA ASP A 122 15.78 2.31 13.97
C ASP A 122 16.39 2.32 12.55
N GLY A 123 16.10 3.35 11.74
CA GLY A 123 16.59 3.51 10.38
C GLY A 123 16.03 2.52 9.36
N LYS A 124 15.06 1.67 9.74
CA LYS A 124 14.55 0.60 8.88
C LYS A 124 13.36 1.00 8.02
N ARG A 125 12.58 1.98 8.47
CA ARG A 125 11.35 2.40 7.82
C ARG A 125 11.41 3.85 7.42
N PHE A 126 10.73 4.16 6.35
CA PHE A 126 10.49 5.50 5.88
C PHE A 126 9.09 5.92 6.29
N GLU A 127 8.99 6.95 7.08
CA GLU A 127 7.74 7.40 7.71
C GLU A 127 7.28 8.71 7.10
N VAL A 128 6.00 8.80 6.81
CA VAL A 128 5.34 9.99 6.27
C VAL A 128 4.33 10.49 7.28
N TYR A 129 4.44 11.75 7.66
CA TYR A 129 3.58 12.40 8.64
C TYR A 129 2.78 13.51 7.99
N ILE A 130 1.49 13.59 8.25
CA ILE A 130 0.75 14.81 7.97
C ILE A 130 1.30 15.92 8.88
N LYS A 131 1.53 17.08 8.31
CA LYS A 131 2.10 18.21 9.06
C LYS A 131 1.19 18.57 10.24
N GLY A 132 1.76 18.53 11.45
CA GLY A 132 1.04 18.76 12.70
C GLY A 132 0.50 17.50 13.39
N GLU A 133 0.56 16.33 12.75
CA GLU A 133 0.20 15.07 13.37
C GLU A 133 1.42 14.41 14.02
N THR A 134 1.19 13.68 15.11
CA THR A 134 2.25 12.98 15.87
C THR A 134 2.41 11.52 15.45
N GLN A 135 1.44 10.98 14.74
CA GLN A 135 1.47 9.61 14.22
C GLN A 135 1.76 9.64 12.72
N PRO A 136 2.54 8.70 12.19
CA PRO A 136 2.77 8.63 10.76
C PRO A 136 1.49 8.27 10.01
N LEU A 137 1.21 8.91 8.90
CA LEU A 137 0.17 8.48 7.96
C LEU A 137 0.46 7.06 7.48
N LEU A 138 1.73 6.81 7.16
CA LEU A 138 2.22 5.52 6.72
C LEU A 138 3.69 5.32 7.12
N SER A 139 4.07 4.05 7.25
CA SER A 139 5.44 3.63 7.54
C SER A 139 5.79 2.45 6.64
N CYS A 140 6.74 2.64 5.71
CA CYS A 140 7.11 1.62 4.71
C CYS A 140 8.60 1.30 4.75
N GLU A 141 8.94 0.04 4.47
CA GLU A 141 10.30 -0.46 4.43
C GLU A 141 10.75 -0.73 2.98
N TRP A 142 9.84 -1.31 2.19
CA TRP A 142 10.10 -1.74 0.83
C TRP A 142 9.00 -1.29 -0.11
N LEU A 143 9.37 -0.94 -1.33
CA LEU A 143 8.41 -0.63 -2.39
C LEU A 143 8.97 -0.94 -3.78
N ASN A 144 8.10 -1.02 -4.76
CA ASN A 144 8.45 -1.08 -6.16
C ASN A 144 7.64 -0.07 -6.99
N SER A 145 7.86 -0.03 -8.30
CA SER A 145 7.20 0.94 -9.18
C SER A 145 5.69 0.71 -9.39
N GLN A 146 5.18 -0.46 -9.00
CA GLN A 146 3.78 -0.86 -9.20
C GLN A 146 3.01 -1.00 -7.89
N GLN A 147 3.72 -1.16 -6.78
CA GLN A 147 3.13 -1.47 -5.47
C GLN A 147 3.74 -0.60 -4.38
N LEU A 148 2.88 -0.05 -3.53
CA LEU A 148 3.20 0.61 -2.29
C LEU A 148 2.59 -0.21 -1.14
N SER A 149 3.45 -0.71 -0.24
CA SER A 149 3.04 -1.49 0.92
C SER A 149 3.55 -0.82 2.19
N PHE A 150 2.69 -0.67 3.19
CA PHE A 150 3.05 0.07 4.39
C PHE A 150 2.20 -0.31 5.60
N TYR A 151 2.71 0.00 6.79
CA TYR A 151 1.94 0.01 8.02
C TYR A 151 1.23 1.35 8.17
N GLU A 152 -0.06 1.31 8.46
CA GLU A 152 -0.85 2.50 8.78
C GLU A 152 -0.68 2.89 10.25
N SER A 153 -1.06 4.11 10.61
CA SER A 153 -1.30 4.46 12.01
C SER A 153 -2.32 3.52 12.62
N PRO A 154 -2.16 3.13 13.88
CA PRO A 154 -3.11 2.23 14.52
C PRO A 154 -4.54 2.79 14.45
N PHE A 155 -5.44 2.01 13.92
CA PHE A 155 -6.87 2.30 14.00
C PHE A 155 -7.33 2.19 15.47
N VAL A 156 -8.09 3.17 15.93
CA VAL A 156 -8.60 3.20 17.31
C VAL A 156 -10.09 2.85 17.28
N HIS A 157 -10.44 1.74 17.87
CA HIS A 157 -11.84 1.32 18.03
C HIS A 157 -12.57 2.15 19.07
N SER A 158 -13.90 2.09 19.05
CA SER A 158 -14.75 2.83 20.02
C SER A 158 -14.52 2.45 21.49
N ASP A 159 -14.02 1.25 21.75
CA ASP A 159 -13.62 0.77 23.08
C ASP A 159 -12.20 1.20 23.49
N GLY A 160 -11.52 1.97 22.66
CA GLY A 160 -10.14 2.45 22.87
C GLY A 160 -9.06 1.44 22.50
N SER A 161 -9.42 0.24 22.07
CA SER A 161 -8.45 -0.73 21.56
C SER A 161 -7.80 -0.22 20.26
N ARG A 162 -6.55 -0.63 20.02
CA ARG A 162 -5.78 -0.20 18.85
C ARG A 162 -5.47 -1.39 17.98
N GLN A 163 -5.70 -1.24 16.68
CA GLN A 163 -5.41 -2.24 15.69
C GLN A 163 -4.47 -1.70 14.63
N MET A 164 -3.36 -2.36 14.42
CA MET A 164 -2.42 -2.02 13.36
C MET A 164 -2.84 -2.68 12.05
N LEU A 165 -2.73 -1.95 10.96
CA LEU A 165 -3.03 -2.43 9.62
C LEU A 165 -1.77 -2.43 8.76
N PHE A 166 -1.71 -3.39 7.84
CA PHE A 166 -0.72 -3.44 6.77
C PHE A 166 -1.45 -3.36 5.43
N THR A 167 -1.21 -2.28 4.71
CA THR A 167 -1.98 -1.92 3.52
C THR A 167 -1.17 -2.10 2.26
N TYR A 168 -1.81 -2.68 1.26
CA TYR A 168 -1.31 -2.77 -0.10
C TYR A 168 -2.08 -1.82 -1.01
N MET A 169 -1.33 -1.04 -1.77
CA MET A 169 -1.84 -0.19 -2.84
C MET A 169 -1.17 -0.54 -4.15
N ARG A 170 -1.90 -0.46 -5.24
CA ARG A 170 -1.34 -0.53 -6.59
C ARG A 170 -1.21 0.87 -7.18
N ARG A 171 -0.25 1.02 -8.08
CA ARG A 171 -0.14 2.24 -8.89
C ARG A 171 -1.36 2.37 -9.81
N MET A 172 -1.91 3.55 -9.92
CA MET A 172 -2.93 3.88 -10.91
C MET A 172 -2.28 3.98 -12.30
N SER A 173 -3.00 3.53 -13.33
CA SER A 173 -2.65 3.88 -14.69
C SER A 173 -2.84 5.39 -14.94
N ASP A 174 -2.22 5.95 -15.97
CA ASP A 174 -2.37 7.36 -16.31
C ASP A 174 -3.84 7.73 -16.60
N LYS A 175 -4.61 6.82 -17.20
CA LYS A 175 -6.05 6.99 -17.44
C LYS A 175 -6.84 7.04 -16.14
N GLU A 176 -6.55 6.14 -15.19
CA GLU A 176 -7.18 6.14 -13.87
C GLU A 176 -6.82 7.41 -13.09
N LEU A 177 -5.56 7.82 -13.10
CA LEU A 177 -5.10 9.03 -12.41
C LEU A 177 -5.76 10.29 -12.99
N LYS A 178 -5.82 10.43 -14.31
CA LYS A 178 -6.52 11.54 -14.95
C LYS A 178 -7.99 11.59 -14.58
N ARG A 179 -8.67 10.44 -14.61
CA ARG A 179 -10.06 10.32 -14.17
C ARG A 179 -10.20 10.70 -12.70
N TRP A 180 -9.35 10.14 -11.83
CA TRP A 180 -9.36 10.43 -10.40
C TRP A 180 -9.13 11.93 -10.11
N GLN A 181 -8.22 12.58 -10.85
CA GLN A 181 -7.95 14.02 -10.74
C GLN A 181 -9.13 14.88 -11.23
N SER A 182 -9.80 14.48 -12.32
CA SER A 182 -10.91 15.21 -12.92
C SER A 182 -12.25 15.02 -12.19
N GLU A 183 -12.39 13.99 -11.37
CA GLU A 183 -13.55 13.81 -10.51
C GLU A 183 -13.55 14.95 -9.48
N ALA A 184 -14.19 16.05 -9.86
CA ALA A 184 -14.28 17.25 -9.05
C ALA A 184 -14.88 16.93 -7.68
N ASN A 185 -14.46 17.69 -6.67
CA ASN A 185 -15.12 17.74 -5.37
C ASN A 185 -16.54 18.25 -5.58
N ILE A 186 -17.45 17.37 -5.96
CA ILE A 186 -18.88 17.72 -5.96
C ILE A 186 -19.27 17.74 -4.50
N ILE A 187 -19.16 18.92 -3.90
CA ILE A 187 -19.86 19.21 -2.65
C ILE A 187 -21.32 19.27 -3.07
N PRO A 188 -22.20 18.40 -2.55
CA PRO A 188 -23.63 18.55 -2.80
C PRO A 188 -24.00 19.96 -2.32
N SER A 189 -24.48 20.80 -3.21
CA SER A 189 -25.12 22.06 -2.83
C SER A 189 -26.28 21.71 -1.89
N LYS A 190 -26.22 22.20 -0.65
CA LYS A 190 -27.33 22.13 0.30
C LYS A 190 -28.54 22.85 -0.24
#